data_6dd5ff5757275f20a71ddb966aa9d897
#
_entry.id   6dd5ff5757275f20a71ddb966aa9d897
#
_cell.length_a   1.000
_cell.length_b   1.000
_cell.length_c   1.000
_cell.angle_alpha   90.00
_cell.angle_beta   90.00
_cell.angle_gamma   90.00
#
_symmetry.space_group_name_H-M   'P 1'
#
loop_
_entity.id
_entity.type
_entity.pdbx_description
1 polymer ?
#
loop_
_entity_poly.entity_id
_entity_poly.type
_entity_poly.pdbx_seq_one_letter_code
_entity_poly.pdbx_strand_id
1 'polypeptide(L)'
;MNSSDISIVGCEFRYKDELNFSYGREKGFKKAEDSAILELIERLAIYDVEGEIKKVSYDENNGLNLVNPEELLYYSQEFRNAGNKFDSSFPYKWLKVEEWGSNKGAYIPLQFFSMDVDDENYFVFESSNGVALGSSIYEAKLFALFELVERDAFLNFWYKKARLYRIDINSVEKKVQEKIARFETEDKKVYIFDMTFDISIPSILCLAVDFRGKVATYISTASHVNYNVAINAAVNECLVGHRIYETNPRIGEKEYNSDYDVVEMFDHVNHASRREYIKNYDFLFESEVKTVEELYGSESYKISDSIDDAKDLLDFICKTKLNNHGKIYFADLSTKMSYEYGFFVAKIVVSGLLPMTFGYANQRINRERIKNAIQNSKYSDRCLCKGDEIDDRAHPFP
;
A
#
# COMPACT_ATOMS: atom_id res chain seq x y z
N MET A 1 24.98 -21.36 14.24
CA MET A 1 24.67 -20.16 13.44
C MET A 1 23.43 -19.56 14.04
N ASN A 2 23.55 -18.43 14.71
CA ASN A 2 22.41 -17.83 15.40
C ASN A 2 21.42 -17.27 14.40
N SER A 3 20.32 -17.98 14.27
CA SER A 3 19.17 -17.58 13.52
C SER A 3 18.55 -16.35 14.16
N SER A 4 18.51 -15.26 13.38
CA SER A 4 17.57 -14.17 13.51
C SER A 4 17.44 -13.43 14.83
N ASP A 5 17.96 -12.25 14.87
CA ASP A 5 17.60 -11.20 15.82
C ASP A 5 16.13 -10.70 15.65
N ILE A 6 15.36 -11.26 14.73
CA ILE A 6 13.97 -10.85 14.46
C ILE A 6 13.02 -11.89 15.02
N SER A 7 12.17 -11.45 15.93
CA SER A 7 11.03 -12.21 16.46
C SER A 7 9.80 -11.92 15.60
N ILE A 8 9.01 -12.96 15.35
CA ILE A 8 7.71 -12.86 14.69
C ILE A 8 6.67 -13.30 15.71
N VAL A 9 5.70 -12.45 15.96
CA VAL A 9 4.57 -12.72 16.85
C VAL A 9 3.29 -12.56 16.05
N GLY A 10 2.43 -13.57 16.07
CA GLY A 10 1.08 -13.49 15.50
C GLY A 10 0.06 -13.31 16.61
N CYS A 11 -0.90 -12.40 16.41
CA CYS A 11 -2.10 -12.29 17.21
C CYS A 11 -3.27 -12.80 16.37
N GLU A 12 -4.06 -13.68 16.97
CA GLU A 12 -5.31 -14.18 16.41
C GLU A 12 -6.47 -13.47 17.08
N PHE A 13 -7.42 -12.99 16.30
CA PHE A 13 -8.64 -12.41 16.83
C PHE A 13 -9.87 -12.85 16.03
N ARG A 14 -11.00 -12.90 16.69
CA ARG A 14 -12.29 -13.18 16.04
C ARG A 14 -13.12 -11.92 16.00
N TYR A 15 -13.58 -11.60 14.80
CA TYR A 15 -14.62 -10.61 14.61
C TYR A 15 -15.83 -11.32 13.99
N LYS A 16 -16.95 -11.32 14.71
CA LYS A 16 -18.11 -12.17 14.39
C LYS A 16 -17.66 -13.65 14.26
N ASP A 17 -17.90 -14.28 13.12
CA ASP A 17 -17.52 -15.68 12.87
C ASP A 17 -16.21 -15.83 12.09
N GLU A 18 -15.57 -14.72 11.72
CA GLU A 18 -14.34 -14.71 10.95
C GLU A 18 -13.09 -14.66 11.84
N LEU A 19 -12.12 -15.50 11.51
CA LEU A 19 -10.81 -15.53 12.13
C LEU A 19 -9.86 -14.63 11.39
N ASN A 20 -9.30 -13.66 12.09
CA ASN A 20 -8.36 -12.69 11.55
C ASN A 20 -7.02 -12.75 12.28
N PHE A 21 -5.98 -12.24 11.65
CA PHE A 21 -4.62 -12.28 12.16
C PHE A 21 -3.95 -10.92 12.02
N SER A 22 -3.08 -10.59 12.98
CA SER A 22 -2.10 -9.52 12.90
C SER A 22 -0.71 -10.05 13.24
N TYR A 23 0.34 -9.39 12.76
CA TYR A 23 1.71 -9.89 12.91
C TYR A 23 2.67 -8.75 13.27
N GLY A 24 3.43 -8.94 14.34
CA GLY A 24 4.57 -8.08 14.66
C GLY A 24 5.89 -8.74 14.26
N ARG A 25 6.79 -7.96 13.70
CA ARG A 25 8.07 -8.42 13.11
C ARG A 25 9.19 -7.49 13.53
N GLU A 26 9.71 -7.71 14.74
CA GLU A 26 10.67 -6.80 15.37
C GLU A 26 11.88 -7.52 15.95
N LYS A 27 12.94 -6.73 16.22
CA LYS A 27 14.08 -7.21 16.98
C LYS A 27 13.70 -7.40 18.44
N GLY A 28 13.57 -8.66 18.85
CA GLY A 28 13.18 -9.06 20.20
C GLY A 28 11.68 -9.27 20.35
N PHE A 29 11.34 -10.29 21.16
CA PHE A 29 9.96 -10.79 21.32
C PHE A 29 8.98 -9.70 21.78
N LYS A 30 9.34 -8.90 22.78
CA LYS A 30 8.43 -7.87 23.32
C LYS A 30 8.04 -6.82 22.30
N LYS A 31 8.99 -6.34 21.51
CA LYS A 31 8.69 -5.38 20.44
C LYS A 31 7.82 -5.97 19.34
N ALA A 32 8.07 -7.23 18.97
CA ALA A 32 7.24 -7.94 18.01
C ALA A 32 5.81 -8.17 18.53
N GLU A 33 5.66 -8.46 19.84
CA GLU A 33 4.36 -8.55 20.48
C GLU A 33 3.63 -7.20 20.47
N ASP A 34 4.31 -6.11 20.82
CA ASP A 34 3.74 -4.77 20.80
C ASP A 34 3.30 -4.39 19.37
N SER A 35 4.12 -4.65 18.34
CA SER A 35 3.75 -4.42 16.94
C SER A 35 2.54 -5.25 16.50
N ALA A 36 2.45 -6.52 16.89
CA ALA A 36 1.30 -7.36 16.57
C ALA A 36 0.00 -6.83 17.20
N ILE A 37 0.08 -6.33 18.45
CA ILE A 37 -1.07 -5.71 19.12
C ILE A 37 -1.48 -4.40 18.44
N LEU A 38 -0.52 -3.56 18.04
CA LEU A 38 -0.81 -2.31 17.33
C LEU A 38 -1.49 -2.58 15.98
N GLU A 39 -1.00 -3.54 15.22
CA GLU A 39 -1.65 -3.96 13.95
C GLU A 39 -3.05 -4.55 14.21
N LEU A 40 -3.26 -5.27 15.32
CA LEU A 40 -4.58 -5.75 15.71
C LEU A 40 -5.55 -4.59 15.96
N ILE A 41 -5.13 -3.55 16.69
CA ILE A 41 -5.95 -2.37 16.98
C ILE A 41 -6.30 -1.64 15.69
N GLU A 42 -5.35 -1.48 14.77
CA GLU A 42 -5.56 -0.89 13.46
C GLU A 42 -6.57 -1.68 12.63
N ARG A 43 -6.43 -3.01 12.56
CA ARG A 43 -7.35 -3.88 11.84
C ARG A 43 -8.76 -3.88 12.41
N LEU A 44 -8.92 -3.86 13.72
CA LEU A 44 -10.25 -3.79 14.34
C LEU A 44 -10.99 -2.50 14.01
N ALA A 45 -10.28 -1.40 13.82
CA ALA A 45 -10.88 -0.11 13.50
C ALA A 45 -11.61 -0.07 12.14
N ILE A 46 -11.25 -0.95 11.19
CA ILE A 46 -11.95 -1.04 9.89
C ILE A 46 -13.16 -1.98 9.90
N TYR A 47 -13.36 -2.74 10.97
CA TYR A 47 -14.55 -3.57 11.13
C TYR A 47 -15.66 -2.85 11.90
N ASP A 48 -15.31 -2.00 12.86
CA ASP A 48 -16.26 -1.29 13.73
C ASP A 48 -16.10 0.23 13.57
N VAL A 49 -16.50 0.72 12.39
CA VAL A 49 -16.37 2.15 12.06
C VAL A 49 -17.46 2.95 12.73
N GLU A 50 -17.04 3.80 13.67
CA GLU A 50 -17.88 4.77 14.34
C GLU A 50 -17.80 6.14 13.67
N GLY A 51 -18.78 7.03 13.92
CA GLY A 51 -18.76 8.40 13.41
C GLY A 51 -20.13 8.93 13.02
N GLU A 52 -20.15 10.08 12.34
CA GLU A 52 -21.39 10.65 11.81
C GLU A 52 -21.76 9.93 10.51
N ILE A 53 -22.68 8.95 10.60
CA ILE A 53 -23.16 8.14 9.47
C ILE A 53 -24.57 8.59 9.10
N LYS A 54 -24.81 8.82 7.80
CA LYS A 54 -26.14 9.09 7.21
C LYS A 54 -26.52 7.98 6.25
N LYS A 55 -27.78 7.56 6.27
CA LYS A 55 -28.33 6.63 5.28
C LYS A 55 -29.22 7.39 4.32
N VAL A 56 -28.79 7.55 3.07
CA VAL A 56 -29.46 8.35 2.04
C VAL A 56 -29.03 7.88 0.65
N SER A 57 -29.91 8.01 -0.35
CA SER A 57 -29.53 7.82 -1.74
C SER A 57 -28.75 9.03 -2.27
N TYR A 58 -27.90 8.80 -3.27
CA TYR A 58 -27.13 9.90 -3.88
C TYR A 58 -28.05 10.92 -4.56
N ASP A 59 -29.14 10.45 -5.21
CA ASP A 59 -30.11 11.30 -5.91
C ASP A 59 -30.94 12.16 -4.94
N GLU A 60 -31.15 11.69 -3.71
CA GLU A 60 -31.92 12.38 -2.67
C GLU A 60 -31.03 12.91 -1.53
N ASN A 61 -29.90 13.49 -1.86
CA ASN A 61 -28.83 13.85 -0.91
C ASN A 61 -29.22 14.88 0.18
N ASN A 62 -30.41 15.49 0.10
CA ASN A 62 -30.96 16.42 1.10
C ASN A 62 -30.01 17.56 1.46
N GLY A 63 -29.17 18.02 0.51
CA GLY A 63 -28.18 19.08 0.70
C GLY A 63 -26.90 18.67 1.40
N LEU A 64 -26.65 17.36 1.58
CA LEU A 64 -25.38 16.84 2.04
C LEU A 64 -24.31 16.95 0.94
N ASN A 65 -23.07 17.18 1.33
CA ASN A 65 -21.93 17.18 0.41
C ASN A 65 -21.47 15.73 0.18
N LEU A 66 -22.20 14.98 -0.65
CA LEU A 66 -21.87 13.60 -1.02
C LEU A 66 -20.84 13.60 -2.13
N VAL A 67 -19.75 12.86 -1.92
CA VAL A 67 -18.74 12.60 -2.97
C VAL A 67 -19.30 11.57 -3.94
N ASN A 68 -19.20 11.84 -5.25
CA ASN A 68 -19.63 10.88 -6.25
C ASN A 68 -18.70 9.64 -6.21
N PRO A 69 -19.21 8.45 -5.88
CA PRO A 69 -18.37 7.24 -5.80
C PRO A 69 -17.67 6.88 -7.11
N GLU A 70 -18.25 7.24 -8.25
CA GLU A 70 -17.65 6.97 -9.57
C GLU A 70 -16.28 7.65 -9.74
N GLU A 71 -16.03 8.75 -9.02
CA GLU A 71 -14.73 9.42 -9.01
C GLU A 71 -13.64 8.63 -8.25
N LEU A 72 -14.03 7.60 -7.52
CA LEU A 72 -13.15 6.79 -6.67
C LEU A 72 -13.04 5.32 -7.11
N LEU A 73 -13.94 4.84 -7.98
CA LEU A 73 -14.07 3.40 -8.22
C LEU A 73 -13.05 2.84 -9.21
N TYR A 74 -12.92 3.39 -10.39
CA TYR A 74 -12.00 2.96 -11.46
C TYR A 74 -12.07 1.47 -11.86
N TYR A 75 -13.14 0.76 -11.52
CA TYR A 75 -13.33 -0.63 -11.89
C TYR A 75 -13.51 -0.83 -13.40
N SER A 76 -13.08 -1.99 -13.88
CA SER A 76 -13.30 -2.42 -15.26
C SER A 76 -14.80 -2.56 -15.56
N GLN A 77 -15.17 -2.54 -16.86
CA GLN A 77 -16.55 -2.80 -17.28
C GLN A 77 -16.96 -4.24 -16.96
N GLU A 78 -16.03 -5.19 -16.98
CA GLU A 78 -16.26 -6.58 -16.63
C GLU A 78 -16.71 -6.73 -15.17
N PHE A 79 -16.00 -6.10 -14.24
CA PHE A 79 -16.37 -6.06 -12.82
C PHE A 79 -17.77 -5.47 -12.62
N ARG A 80 -18.06 -4.36 -13.29
CA ARG A 80 -19.37 -3.70 -13.23
C ARG A 80 -20.49 -4.57 -13.81
N ASN A 81 -20.22 -5.34 -14.87
CA ASN A 81 -21.19 -6.24 -15.49
C ASN A 81 -21.50 -7.45 -14.61
N ALA A 82 -20.64 -7.80 -13.67
CA ALA A 82 -20.89 -8.84 -12.66
C ALA A 82 -21.89 -8.42 -11.54
N GLY A 83 -22.48 -7.23 -11.64
CA GLY A 83 -23.48 -6.72 -10.71
C GLY A 83 -22.95 -5.73 -9.66
N ASN A 84 -21.63 -5.50 -9.63
CA ASN A 84 -20.98 -4.61 -8.66
C ASN A 84 -21.03 -3.16 -9.17
N LYS A 85 -22.20 -2.53 -9.11
CA LYS A 85 -22.40 -1.16 -9.59
C LYS A 85 -22.93 -0.27 -8.48
N PHE A 86 -22.44 0.96 -8.47
CA PHE A 86 -23.06 2.01 -7.71
C PHE A 86 -24.45 2.31 -8.31
N ASP A 87 -25.48 2.26 -7.47
CA ASP A 87 -26.85 2.65 -7.80
C ASP A 87 -27.17 3.96 -7.06
N SER A 88 -27.30 5.05 -7.80
CA SER A 88 -27.55 6.38 -7.22
C SER A 88 -28.88 6.50 -6.48
N SER A 89 -29.83 5.62 -6.75
CA SER A 89 -31.14 5.57 -6.10
C SER A 89 -31.13 4.74 -4.80
N PHE A 90 -30.13 3.87 -4.61
CA PHE A 90 -30.04 3.03 -3.41
C PHE A 90 -29.58 3.83 -2.18
N PRO A 91 -30.20 3.66 -0.99
CA PRO A 91 -29.85 4.39 0.22
C PRO A 91 -28.65 3.75 0.94
N TYR A 92 -27.44 4.12 0.51
CA TYR A 92 -26.19 3.70 1.17
C TYR A 92 -25.98 4.38 2.52
N LYS A 93 -25.14 3.79 3.35
CA LYS A 93 -24.54 4.43 4.51
C LYS A 93 -23.35 5.29 4.07
N TRP A 94 -23.33 6.55 4.50
CA TRP A 94 -22.30 7.54 4.18
C TRP A 94 -21.61 8.00 5.45
N LEU A 95 -20.30 7.87 5.50
CA LEU A 95 -19.48 8.37 6.60
C LEU A 95 -19.05 9.81 6.33
N LYS A 96 -19.20 10.67 7.33
CA LYS A 96 -18.64 12.01 7.27
C LYS A 96 -17.12 11.97 7.37
N VAL A 97 -16.45 12.67 6.46
CA VAL A 97 -14.99 12.77 6.37
C VAL A 97 -14.54 14.21 6.32
N GLU A 98 -13.30 14.44 6.70
CA GLU A 98 -12.62 15.73 6.52
C GLU A 98 -12.10 15.82 5.08
N GLU A 99 -12.48 16.85 4.33
CA GLU A 99 -11.87 17.20 3.05
C GLU A 99 -10.73 18.19 3.30
N TRP A 100 -9.50 17.81 2.97
CA TRP A 100 -8.33 18.67 3.20
C TRP A 100 -8.45 19.99 2.42
N GLY A 101 -8.13 21.10 3.09
CA GLY A 101 -8.23 22.43 2.51
C GLY A 101 -9.67 23.00 2.45
N SER A 102 -10.66 22.24 2.94
CA SER A 102 -12.06 22.66 3.02
C SER A 102 -12.50 22.82 4.47
N ASN A 103 -13.31 23.85 4.74
CA ASN A 103 -13.97 23.99 6.04
C ASN A 103 -15.29 23.17 6.12
N LYS A 104 -15.67 22.53 5.03
CA LYS A 104 -16.88 21.71 4.95
C LYS A 104 -16.47 20.24 4.90
N GLY A 105 -17.05 19.44 5.78
CA GLY A 105 -16.93 17.99 5.67
C GLY A 105 -17.60 17.48 4.39
N ALA A 106 -17.14 16.34 3.93
CA ALA A 106 -17.77 15.58 2.86
C ALA A 106 -18.32 14.26 3.41
N TYR A 107 -19.12 13.56 2.61
CA TYR A 107 -19.62 12.23 2.94
C TYR A 107 -19.21 11.27 1.83
N ILE A 108 -18.58 10.17 2.20
CA ILE A 108 -18.18 9.10 1.30
C ILE A 108 -18.88 7.81 1.75
N PRO A 109 -19.29 6.91 0.83
CA PRO A 109 -19.92 5.66 1.22
C PRO A 109 -19.09 4.88 2.23
N LEU A 110 -19.74 4.35 3.27
CA LEU A 110 -19.08 3.61 4.34
C LEU A 110 -18.29 2.40 3.82
N GLN A 111 -18.66 1.85 2.68
CA GLN A 111 -17.98 0.74 2.01
C GLN A 111 -16.52 1.05 1.63
N PHE A 112 -16.11 2.33 1.56
CA PHE A 112 -14.70 2.73 1.37
C PHE A 112 -13.88 2.69 2.67
N PHE A 113 -14.52 2.56 3.84
CA PHE A 113 -13.85 2.66 5.14
C PHE A 113 -14.00 1.42 6.00
N SER A 114 -15.03 0.64 5.78
CA SER A 114 -15.33 -0.54 6.60
C SER A 114 -15.31 -1.80 5.78
N MET A 115 -14.74 -2.86 6.35
CA MET A 115 -14.81 -4.21 5.79
C MET A 115 -16.08 -4.96 6.23
N ASP A 116 -16.86 -4.40 7.14
CA ASP A 116 -18.10 -4.97 7.66
C ASP A 116 -19.26 -3.97 7.50
N VAL A 117 -19.72 -3.81 6.29
CA VAL A 117 -20.89 -2.96 5.99
C VAL A 117 -22.09 -3.85 5.73
N ASP A 118 -23.15 -3.64 6.51
CA ASP A 118 -24.45 -4.29 6.31
C ASP A 118 -25.26 -3.51 5.26
N ASP A 119 -24.80 -3.54 4.02
CA ASP A 119 -25.52 -3.03 2.84
C ASP A 119 -25.92 -4.19 1.92
N GLU A 120 -27.14 -4.19 1.43
CA GLU A 120 -27.62 -5.20 0.47
C GLU A 120 -26.99 -5.05 -0.92
N ASN A 121 -26.41 -3.88 -1.22
CA ASN A 121 -25.80 -3.56 -2.50
C ASN A 121 -24.32 -3.16 -2.30
N TYR A 122 -23.43 -4.09 -2.60
CA TYR A 122 -22.01 -3.86 -2.60
C TYR A 122 -21.51 -3.43 -3.98
N PHE A 123 -20.76 -2.35 -4.04
CA PHE A 123 -20.16 -1.83 -5.28
C PHE A 123 -18.68 -1.55 -5.18
N VAL A 124 -18.09 -1.66 -3.99
CA VAL A 124 -16.65 -1.54 -3.78
C VAL A 124 -16.15 -2.64 -2.85
N PHE A 125 -15.07 -3.31 -3.23
CA PHE A 125 -14.32 -4.22 -2.38
C PHE A 125 -13.06 -3.50 -1.91
N GLU A 126 -13.08 -3.07 -0.67
CA GLU A 126 -11.99 -2.29 -0.08
C GLU A 126 -11.08 -3.20 0.75
N SER A 127 -9.90 -2.68 1.08
CA SER A 127 -8.91 -3.31 1.95
C SER A 127 -8.50 -2.33 3.04
N SER A 128 -7.54 -2.71 3.87
CA SER A 128 -6.88 -1.80 4.81
C SER A 128 -6.04 -0.72 4.15
N ASN A 129 -6.00 -0.65 2.82
CA ASN A 129 -5.22 0.32 2.07
C ASN A 129 -5.48 1.76 2.52
N GLY A 130 -4.40 2.48 2.88
CA GLY A 130 -4.48 3.84 3.38
C GLY A 130 -5.04 3.95 4.81
N VAL A 131 -4.96 2.87 5.60
CA VAL A 131 -5.28 2.86 7.04
C VAL A 131 -3.98 2.82 7.82
N ALA A 132 -3.86 3.64 8.84
CA ALA A 132 -2.71 3.57 9.74
C ALA A 132 -3.06 3.99 11.17
N LEU A 133 -2.29 3.45 12.10
CA LEU A 133 -2.31 3.79 13.51
C LEU A 133 -1.15 4.74 13.84
N GLY A 134 -1.39 5.70 14.72
CA GLY A 134 -0.38 6.65 15.22
C GLY A 134 -0.59 7.06 16.66
N SER A 135 0.41 7.66 17.27
CA SER A 135 0.35 8.23 18.63
C SER A 135 -0.45 9.55 18.68
N SER A 136 -0.76 10.09 17.54
CA SER A 136 -1.69 11.21 17.34
C SER A 136 -2.48 11.01 16.04
N ILE A 137 -3.61 11.70 15.92
CA ILE A 137 -4.41 11.64 14.68
C ILE A 137 -3.63 12.14 13.46
N TYR A 138 -2.72 13.11 13.63
CA TYR A 138 -1.90 13.62 12.55
C TYR A 138 -0.82 12.64 12.12
N GLU A 139 -0.21 11.92 13.06
CA GLU A 139 0.73 10.85 12.78
C GLU A 139 0.04 9.68 12.05
N ALA A 140 -1.17 9.27 12.51
CA ALA A 140 -1.97 8.26 11.83
C ALA A 140 -2.31 8.67 10.38
N LYS A 141 -2.77 9.92 10.17
CA LYS A 141 -3.02 10.48 8.83
C LYS A 141 -1.76 10.48 7.96
N LEU A 142 -0.60 10.80 8.53
CA LEU A 142 0.68 10.85 7.82
C LEU A 142 1.14 9.46 7.38
N PHE A 143 1.05 8.46 8.24
CA PHE A 143 1.41 7.08 7.92
C PHE A 143 0.44 6.48 6.87
N ALA A 144 -0.86 6.73 7.01
CA ALA A 144 -1.86 6.35 6.02
C ALA A 144 -1.57 6.97 4.64
N LEU A 145 -1.10 8.23 4.62
CA LEU A 145 -0.69 8.91 3.39
C LEU A 145 0.56 8.29 2.76
N PHE A 146 1.56 7.92 3.57
CA PHE A 146 2.76 7.25 3.05
C PHE A 146 2.43 5.91 2.42
N GLU A 147 1.57 5.13 3.06
CA GLU A 147 1.10 3.85 2.48
C GLU A 147 0.37 4.07 1.15
N LEU A 148 -0.50 5.08 1.07
CA LEU A 148 -1.23 5.35 -0.16
C LEU A 148 -0.30 5.77 -1.31
N VAL A 149 0.72 6.60 -1.03
CA VAL A 149 1.74 7.00 -2.00
C VAL A 149 2.59 5.80 -2.43
N GLU A 150 2.95 4.94 -1.50
CA GLU A 150 3.67 3.70 -1.75
C GLU A 150 2.91 2.79 -2.72
N ARG A 151 1.61 2.56 -2.45
CA ARG A 151 0.75 1.70 -3.26
C ARG A 151 0.54 2.28 -4.66
N ASP A 152 0.29 3.57 -4.76
CA ASP A 152 0.19 4.27 -6.05
C ASP A 152 1.49 4.15 -6.85
N ALA A 153 2.64 4.39 -6.24
CA ALA A 153 3.94 4.27 -6.90
C ALA A 153 4.18 2.84 -7.40
N PHE A 154 3.88 1.84 -6.56
CA PHE A 154 4.00 0.44 -6.93
C PHE A 154 3.12 0.05 -8.12
N LEU A 155 1.85 0.45 -8.12
CA LEU A 155 0.94 0.14 -9.22
C LEU A 155 1.34 0.84 -10.52
N ASN A 156 1.81 2.09 -10.47
CA ASN A 156 2.38 2.78 -11.63
C ASN A 156 3.59 2.04 -12.20
N PHE A 157 4.51 1.59 -11.34
CA PHE A 157 5.64 0.74 -11.72
C PHE A 157 5.17 -0.55 -12.40
N TRP A 158 4.23 -1.27 -11.76
CA TRP A 158 3.76 -2.57 -12.23
C TRP A 158 3.06 -2.49 -13.57
N TYR A 159 2.08 -1.62 -13.71
CA TYR A 159 1.31 -1.46 -14.94
C TYR A 159 2.13 -0.95 -16.13
N LYS A 160 3.17 -0.16 -15.90
CA LYS A 160 4.01 0.37 -16.97
C LYS A 160 5.30 -0.40 -17.19
N LYS A 161 5.61 -1.37 -16.33
CA LYS A 161 6.90 -2.08 -16.35
C LYS A 161 8.06 -1.10 -16.46
N ALA A 162 8.05 -0.12 -15.57
CA ALA A 162 9.07 0.92 -15.55
C ALA A 162 10.43 0.35 -15.17
N ARG A 163 11.47 0.60 -15.99
CA ARG A 163 12.86 0.25 -15.67
C ARG A 163 13.39 1.20 -14.61
N LEU A 164 13.14 0.85 -13.36
CA LEU A 164 13.54 1.62 -12.19
C LEU A 164 15.06 1.75 -12.10
N TYR A 165 15.57 2.80 -11.44
CA TYR A 165 16.96 2.86 -11.06
C TYR A 165 17.21 1.91 -9.90
N ARG A 166 18.26 1.07 -10.03
CA ARG A 166 18.72 0.22 -8.95
C ARG A 166 19.60 1.01 -7.99
N ILE A 167 19.33 0.94 -6.71
CA ILE A 167 20.12 1.61 -5.68
C ILE A 167 21.41 0.81 -5.43
N ASP A 168 22.55 1.49 -5.45
CA ASP A 168 23.83 0.88 -5.06
C ASP A 168 23.82 0.55 -3.57
N ILE A 169 23.90 -0.76 -3.26
CA ILE A 169 23.91 -1.27 -1.89
C ILE A 169 25.06 -0.67 -1.06
N ASN A 170 26.18 -0.31 -1.69
CA ASN A 170 27.29 0.31 -0.98
C ASN A 170 27.00 1.76 -0.55
N SER A 171 25.98 2.40 -1.13
CA SER A 171 25.59 3.77 -0.80
C SER A 171 24.51 3.87 0.30
N VAL A 172 23.91 2.75 0.70
CA VAL A 172 22.91 2.75 1.79
C VAL A 172 23.57 2.61 3.16
N GLU A 173 22.80 2.84 4.22
CA GLU A 173 23.32 2.72 5.59
C GLU A 173 23.90 1.32 5.88
N LYS A 174 25.02 1.28 6.62
CA LYS A 174 25.74 0.04 6.94
C LYS A 174 24.85 -1.04 7.57
N LYS A 175 23.90 -0.65 8.43
CA LYS A 175 22.95 -1.60 9.04
C LYS A 175 22.10 -2.33 8.01
N VAL A 176 21.74 -1.66 6.89
CA VAL A 176 20.98 -2.25 5.78
C VAL A 176 21.87 -3.18 4.96
N GLN A 177 23.10 -2.76 4.64
CA GLN A 177 24.10 -3.60 3.96
C GLN A 177 24.31 -4.92 4.71
N GLU A 178 24.48 -4.86 6.04
CA GLU A 178 24.69 -6.04 6.88
C GLU A 178 23.48 -7.00 6.88
N LYS A 179 22.25 -6.47 6.83
CA LYS A 179 21.04 -7.29 6.72
C LYS A 179 20.98 -8.03 5.39
N ILE A 180 21.25 -7.34 4.29
CA ILE A 180 21.30 -7.91 2.95
C ILE A 180 22.38 -8.98 2.87
N ALA A 181 23.60 -8.69 3.32
CA ALA A 181 24.72 -9.64 3.30
C ALA A 181 24.46 -10.91 4.11
N ARG A 182 23.63 -10.86 5.16
CA ARG A 182 23.20 -12.06 5.92
C ARG A 182 22.16 -12.91 5.19
N PHE A 183 21.38 -12.30 4.31
CA PHE A 183 20.35 -12.99 3.52
C PHE A 183 20.94 -13.59 2.25
N GLU A 184 21.82 -12.87 1.58
CA GLU A 184 22.39 -13.29 0.31
C GLU A 184 23.25 -14.53 0.42
N THR A 185 23.14 -15.38 -0.58
CA THR A 185 23.96 -16.58 -0.78
C THR A 185 24.31 -16.68 -2.27
N GLU A 186 24.88 -17.80 -2.71
CA GLU A 186 25.08 -18.07 -4.13
C GLU A 186 23.74 -18.04 -4.90
N ASP A 187 22.68 -18.58 -4.30
CA ASP A 187 21.34 -18.72 -4.92
C ASP A 187 20.34 -17.63 -4.53
N LYS A 188 20.63 -16.80 -3.51
CA LYS A 188 19.73 -15.75 -3.02
C LYS A 188 20.32 -14.37 -3.28
N LYS A 189 19.54 -13.47 -3.88
CA LYS A 189 19.93 -12.10 -4.18
C LYS A 189 18.88 -11.09 -3.73
N VAL A 190 19.34 -9.90 -3.37
CA VAL A 190 18.47 -8.76 -3.01
C VAL A 190 18.77 -7.59 -3.92
N TYR A 191 17.70 -6.99 -4.43
CA TYR A 191 17.77 -5.79 -5.25
C TYR A 191 16.92 -4.70 -4.62
N ILE A 192 17.44 -3.48 -4.59
CA ILE A 192 16.72 -2.30 -4.11
C ILE A 192 16.57 -1.35 -5.28
N PHE A 193 15.37 -0.82 -5.47
CA PHE A 193 15.08 0.11 -6.55
C PHE A 193 14.40 1.37 -6.02
N ASP A 194 14.72 2.49 -6.64
CA ASP A 194 13.94 3.71 -6.48
C ASP A 194 12.66 3.61 -7.31
N MET A 195 11.53 3.79 -6.65
CA MET A 195 10.20 3.72 -7.24
C MET A 195 9.46 5.07 -7.12
N THR A 196 10.20 6.15 -7.01
CA THR A 196 9.65 7.50 -6.85
C THR A 196 9.27 8.09 -8.20
N PHE A 197 7.97 8.25 -8.45
CA PHE A 197 7.44 8.84 -9.68
C PHE A 197 7.25 10.37 -9.54
N ASP A 198 6.09 10.88 -9.91
CA ASP A 198 5.75 12.32 -9.90
C ASP A 198 5.49 12.88 -8.50
N ILE A 199 5.03 12.04 -7.56
CA ILE A 199 4.97 12.40 -6.14
C ILE A 199 6.36 12.25 -5.57
N SER A 200 7.04 13.38 -5.33
CA SER A 200 8.44 13.39 -4.87
C SER A 200 8.57 13.07 -3.36
N ILE A 201 8.00 11.93 -2.95
CA ILE A 201 8.22 11.27 -1.66
C ILE A 201 9.00 9.99 -1.97
N PRO A 202 10.20 9.79 -1.38
CA PRO A 202 10.99 8.58 -1.62
C PRO A 202 10.17 7.32 -1.42
N SER A 203 10.01 6.56 -2.50
CA SER A 203 9.29 5.29 -2.56
C SER A 203 10.25 4.22 -3.04
N ILE A 204 10.37 3.14 -2.29
CA ILE A 204 11.40 2.11 -2.47
C ILE A 204 10.74 0.78 -2.76
N LEU A 205 11.27 0.04 -3.73
CA LEU A 205 10.96 -1.36 -3.98
C LEU A 205 12.16 -2.22 -3.57
N CYS A 206 11.94 -3.22 -2.74
CA CYS A 206 12.90 -4.28 -2.47
C CYS A 206 12.42 -5.60 -3.08
N LEU A 207 13.30 -6.26 -3.83
CA LEU A 207 13.04 -7.54 -4.47
C LEU A 207 14.06 -8.57 -3.97
N ALA A 208 13.57 -9.60 -3.30
CA ALA A 208 14.34 -10.80 -3.00
C ALA A 208 14.10 -11.86 -4.08
N VAL A 209 15.18 -12.47 -4.58
CA VAL A 209 15.14 -13.57 -5.55
C VAL A 209 15.86 -14.77 -4.98
N ASP A 210 15.22 -15.92 -4.97
CA ASP A 210 15.81 -17.20 -4.60
C ASP A 210 15.70 -18.18 -5.79
N PHE A 211 16.82 -18.44 -6.45
CA PHE A 211 16.88 -19.26 -7.66
C PHE A 211 16.61 -20.75 -7.40
N ARG A 212 16.62 -21.21 -6.14
CA ARG A 212 16.42 -22.62 -5.77
C ARG A 212 15.36 -22.86 -4.71
N GLY A 213 14.98 -21.81 -3.96
CA GLY A 213 14.04 -21.93 -2.87
C GLY A 213 12.58 -22.11 -3.29
N LYS A 214 11.74 -22.29 -2.30
CA LYS A 214 10.29 -22.46 -2.44
C LYS A 214 9.60 -21.13 -2.83
N VAL A 215 10.15 -20.00 -2.37
CA VAL A 215 9.70 -18.64 -2.70
C VAL A 215 10.74 -18.02 -3.64
N ALA A 216 10.51 -18.17 -4.96
CA ALA A 216 11.47 -17.72 -5.94
C ALA A 216 11.57 -16.19 -6.04
N THR A 217 10.48 -15.48 -5.79
CA THR A 217 10.49 -14.02 -5.68
C THR A 217 9.60 -13.54 -4.54
N TYR A 218 10.03 -12.51 -3.87
CA TYR A 218 9.24 -11.77 -2.89
C TYR A 218 9.57 -10.29 -2.99
N ILE A 219 8.56 -9.46 -2.95
CA ILE A 219 8.73 -8.00 -2.97
C ILE A 219 8.17 -7.38 -1.70
N SER A 220 8.68 -6.22 -1.35
CA SER A 220 8.02 -5.26 -0.49
C SER A 220 8.36 -3.84 -0.91
N THR A 221 7.61 -2.90 -0.42
CA THR A 221 7.81 -1.49 -0.71
C THR A 221 7.76 -0.68 0.58
N ALA A 222 8.20 0.57 0.52
CA ALA A 222 7.99 1.54 1.59
C ALA A 222 8.12 2.94 1.04
N SER A 223 7.31 3.88 1.53
CA SER A 223 7.44 5.30 1.25
C SER A 223 7.63 6.09 2.54
N HIS A 224 8.55 7.05 2.52
CA HIS A 224 8.77 7.96 3.63
C HIS A 224 9.52 9.21 3.17
N VAL A 225 9.31 10.35 3.85
CA VAL A 225 10.04 11.60 3.53
C VAL A 225 11.54 11.47 3.69
N ASN A 226 12.00 10.60 4.58
CA ASN A 226 13.41 10.25 4.74
C ASN A 226 13.69 8.94 4.00
N TYR A 227 14.50 9.00 2.93
CA TYR A 227 14.82 7.83 2.10
C TYR A 227 15.52 6.70 2.87
N ASN A 228 16.30 6.99 3.92
CA ASN A 228 16.92 5.96 4.73
C ASN A 228 15.89 5.15 5.53
N VAL A 229 14.83 5.81 6.00
CA VAL A 229 13.69 5.15 6.66
C VAL A 229 12.98 4.26 5.65
N ALA A 230 12.64 4.78 4.47
CA ALA A 230 11.99 4.01 3.41
C ALA A 230 12.81 2.79 2.97
N ILE A 231 14.12 2.96 2.71
CA ILE A 231 15.01 1.86 2.33
C ILE A 231 15.06 0.79 3.43
N ASN A 232 15.25 1.20 4.68
CA ASN A 232 15.34 0.27 5.79
C ASN A 232 14.02 -0.50 6.02
N ALA A 233 12.87 0.15 5.89
CA ALA A 233 11.55 -0.45 6.00
C ALA A 233 11.32 -1.48 4.88
N ALA A 234 11.50 -1.09 3.61
CA ALA A 234 11.35 -1.97 2.46
C ALA A 234 12.24 -3.21 2.56
N VAL A 235 13.54 -3.04 2.91
CA VAL A 235 14.46 -4.18 3.06
C VAL A 235 14.04 -5.09 4.22
N ASN A 236 13.69 -4.54 5.38
CA ASN A 236 13.26 -5.36 6.52
C ASN A 236 12.05 -6.20 6.18
N GLU A 237 11.02 -5.58 5.63
CA GLU A 237 9.78 -6.27 5.29
C GLU A 237 10.03 -7.33 4.23
N CYS A 238 10.82 -7.03 3.19
CA CYS A 238 11.17 -7.97 2.15
C CYS A 238 11.85 -9.23 2.70
N LEU A 239 12.91 -9.06 3.50
CA LEU A 239 13.69 -10.19 4.01
C LEU A 239 12.91 -11.03 5.01
N VAL A 240 12.10 -10.40 5.85
CA VAL A 240 11.25 -11.09 6.83
C VAL A 240 10.08 -11.77 6.15
N GLY A 241 9.40 -11.07 5.24
CA GLY A 241 8.29 -11.62 4.47
C GLY A 241 8.70 -12.84 3.66
N HIS A 242 9.80 -12.75 2.88
CA HIS A 242 10.34 -13.89 2.14
C HIS A 242 10.51 -15.12 3.05
N ARG A 243 11.10 -14.94 4.24
CA ARG A 243 11.33 -16.03 5.17
C ARG A 243 10.03 -16.62 5.74
N ILE A 244 9.04 -15.77 6.05
CA ILE A 244 7.73 -16.22 6.54
C ILE A 244 7.06 -17.09 5.48
N TYR A 245 7.03 -16.63 4.23
CA TYR A 245 6.42 -17.37 3.14
C TYR A 245 7.22 -18.63 2.77
N GLU A 246 8.55 -18.62 2.88
CA GLU A 246 9.38 -19.81 2.67
C GLU A 246 9.01 -20.97 3.63
N THR A 247 8.57 -20.62 4.85
CA THR A 247 8.12 -21.61 5.86
C THR A 247 6.63 -21.90 5.83
N ASN A 248 5.84 -21.14 5.07
CA ASN A 248 4.39 -21.32 4.98
C ASN A 248 4.06 -22.59 4.16
N PRO A 249 3.34 -23.58 4.74
CA PRO A 249 2.99 -24.80 4.03
C PRO A 249 2.14 -24.57 2.78
N ARG A 250 1.25 -23.57 2.80
CA ARG A 250 0.34 -23.26 1.69
C ARG A 250 1.05 -22.79 0.40
N ILE A 251 2.31 -22.34 0.47
CA ILE A 251 3.06 -21.93 -0.71
C ILE A 251 3.29 -23.15 -1.64
N GLY A 252 2.90 -22.99 -2.91
CA GLY A 252 3.04 -24.03 -3.94
C GLY A 252 1.94 -25.09 -3.92
N GLU A 253 0.92 -24.99 -3.04
CA GLU A 253 -0.21 -25.93 -3.04
C GLU A 253 -1.24 -25.63 -4.14
N LYS A 254 -1.40 -24.36 -4.52
CA LYS A 254 -2.34 -23.94 -5.56
C LYS A 254 -1.63 -23.80 -6.91
N GLU A 255 -2.25 -24.34 -7.94
CA GLU A 255 -1.84 -24.11 -9.34
C GLU A 255 -2.53 -22.87 -9.89
N TYR A 256 -1.80 -22.13 -10.71
CA TYR A 256 -2.28 -20.91 -11.37
C TYR A 256 -2.12 -21.08 -12.89
N ASN A 257 -3.24 -21.23 -13.60
CA ASN A 257 -3.27 -21.37 -15.06
C ASN A 257 -3.46 -20.02 -15.76
N SER A 258 -4.02 -19.06 -15.03
CA SER A 258 -4.24 -17.69 -15.49
C SER A 258 -4.22 -16.71 -14.31
N ASP A 259 -4.18 -15.41 -14.61
CA ASP A 259 -4.31 -14.37 -13.57
C ASP A 259 -5.68 -14.40 -12.86
N TYR A 260 -6.73 -14.93 -13.50
CA TYR A 260 -8.05 -15.10 -12.88
C TYR A 260 -8.05 -16.09 -11.69
N ASP A 261 -7.03 -16.94 -11.58
CA ASP A 261 -6.87 -17.83 -10.43
C ASP A 261 -6.32 -17.10 -9.19
N VAL A 262 -5.87 -15.84 -9.35
CA VAL A 262 -5.45 -14.95 -8.25
C VAL A 262 -6.70 -14.24 -7.71
N VAL A 263 -7.26 -14.78 -6.63
CA VAL A 263 -8.56 -14.36 -6.07
C VAL A 263 -8.42 -13.61 -4.76
N GLU A 264 -7.54 -14.07 -3.86
CA GLU A 264 -7.32 -13.48 -2.54
C GLU A 264 -5.90 -12.92 -2.38
N MET A 265 -5.66 -12.13 -1.34
CA MET A 265 -4.35 -11.50 -1.07
C MET A 265 -3.20 -12.52 -1.07
N PHE A 266 -3.38 -13.67 -0.43
CA PHE A 266 -2.38 -14.73 -0.37
C PHE A 266 -2.02 -15.28 -1.76
N ASP A 267 -2.96 -15.30 -2.69
CA ASP A 267 -2.73 -15.80 -4.06
C ASP A 267 -1.69 -14.96 -4.81
N HIS A 268 -1.64 -13.65 -4.57
CA HIS A 268 -0.67 -12.76 -5.21
C HIS A 268 0.77 -13.19 -4.91
N VAL A 269 1.08 -13.44 -3.64
CA VAL A 269 2.40 -13.92 -3.22
C VAL A 269 2.64 -15.36 -3.68
N ASN A 270 1.65 -16.24 -3.52
CA ASN A 270 1.78 -17.64 -3.90
C ASN A 270 2.02 -17.80 -5.41
N HIS A 271 1.30 -17.01 -6.23
CA HIS A 271 1.52 -16.94 -7.67
C HIS A 271 2.94 -16.44 -8.00
N ALA A 272 3.39 -15.37 -7.34
CA ALA A 272 4.72 -14.78 -7.54
C ALA A 272 5.87 -15.63 -6.97
N SER A 273 5.59 -16.56 -6.06
CA SER A 273 6.62 -17.43 -5.48
C SER A 273 7.17 -18.47 -6.45
N ARG A 274 6.50 -18.72 -7.56
CA ARG A 274 6.91 -19.72 -8.55
C ARG A 274 8.16 -19.28 -9.31
N ARG A 275 9.02 -20.25 -9.64
CA ARG A 275 10.31 -19.97 -10.32
C ARG A 275 10.16 -19.32 -11.69
N GLU A 276 9.17 -19.73 -12.45
CA GLU A 276 8.86 -19.10 -13.74
C GLU A 276 8.43 -17.64 -13.65
N TYR A 277 8.07 -17.18 -12.44
CA TYR A 277 7.68 -15.78 -12.21
C TYR A 277 8.89 -14.84 -12.21
N ILE A 278 10.11 -15.33 -11.98
CA ILE A 278 11.36 -14.53 -11.99
C ILE A 278 11.47 -13.73 -13.29
N LYS A 279 11.09 -14.30 -14.43
CA LYS A 279 11.13 -13.65 -15.74
C LYS A 279 10.32 -12.34 -15.82
N ASN A 280 9.31 -12.19 -14.93
CA ASN A 280 8.51 -10.96 -14.88
C ASN A 280 9.30 -9.77 -14.37
N TYR A 281 10.51 -9.98 -13.84
CA TYR A 281 11.43 -8.97 -13.35
C TYR A 281 12.70 -8.82 -14.21
N ASP A 282 12.84 -9.56 -15.32
CA ASP A 282 14.04 -9.53 -16.17
C ASP A 282 14.43 -8.10 -16.56
N PHE A 283 13.44 -7.24 -16.81
CA PHE A 283 13.66 -5.85 -17.18
C PHE A 283 14.28 -4.99 -16.07
N LEU A 284 14.30 -5.48 -14.81
CA LEU A 284 14.91 -4.81 -13.66
C LEU A 284 16.35 -5.27 -13.41
N PHE A 285 16.74 -6.48 -13.80
CA PHE A 285 18.07 -6.99 -13.46
C PHE A 285 19.21 -6.23 -14.14
N GLU A 286 18.96 -5.66 -15.32
CA GLU A 286 19.91 -4.82 -16.07
C GLU A 286 19.68 -3.32 -15.83
N SER A 287 18.98 -2.95 -14.77
CA SER A 287 18.71 -1.55 -14.45
C SER A 287 20.00 -0.78 -14.13
N GLU A 288 20.03 0.48 -14.56
CA GLU A 288 21.10 1.41 -14.23
C GLU A 288 21.22 1.59 -12.73
N VAL A 289 22.45 1.46 -12.23
CA VAL A 289 22.76 1.59 -10.80
C VAL A 289 23.05 3.04 -10.46
N LYS A 290 22.44 3.53 -9.39
CA LYS A 290 22.69 4.88 -8.85
C LYS A 290 22.89 4.85 -7.35
N THR A 291 23.67 5.76 -6.84
CA THR A 291 23.82 5.97 -5.39
C THR A 291 22.59 6.68 -4.82
N VAL A 292 22.39 6.58 -3.51
CA VAL A 292 21.32 7.33 -2.82
C VAL A 292 21.48 8.84 -2.98
N GLU A 293 22.71 9.34 -3.02
CA GLU A 293 23.00 10.77 -3.23
C GLU A 293 22.58 11.24 -4.63
N GLU A 294 22.85 10.45 -5.68
CA GLU A 294 22.41 10.75 -7.04
C GLU A 294 20.87 10.76 -7.18
N LEU A 295 20.18 9.92 -6.41
CA LEU A 295 18.72 9.80 -6.47
C LEU A 295 18.02 10.85 -5.61
N TYR A 296 18.50 11.11 -4.40
CA TYR A 296 17.79 11.87 -3.35
C TYR A 296 18.55 13.07 -2.82
N GLY A 297 19.77 13.33 -3.30
CA GLY A 297 20.57 14.48 -2.90
C GLY A 297 20.03 15.85 -3.34
N SER A 298 19.00 15.87 -4.22
CA SER A 298 18.39 17.11 -4.69
C SER A 298 17.47 17.74 -3.62
N GLU A 299 17.30 19.07 -3.69
CA GLU A 299 16.41 19.82 -2.79
C GLU A 299 14.94 19.34 -2.83
N SER A 300 14.51 18.75 -3.96
CA SER A 300 13.14 18.24 -4.11
C SER A 300 12.82 17.07 -3.16
N TYR A 301 13.84 16.37 -2.69
CA TYR A 301 13.72 15.26 -1.72
C TYR A 301 14.14 15.61 -0.30
N LYS A 302 14.73 16.79 -0.11
CA LYS A 302 15.03 17.33 1.22
C LYS A 302 13.77 17.96 1.80
N ILE A 303 12.78 17.11 2.11
CA ILE A 303 11.67 17.50 2.96
C ILE A 303 12.30 17.64 4.33
N SER A 304 12.44 18.89 4.76
CA SER A 304 13.35 19.35 5.77
C SER A 304 13.29 18.50 7.05
N ASP A 305 14.44 18.02 7.51
CA ASP A 305 14.65 17.51 8.87
C ASP A 305 14.23 18.55 9.95
N SER A 306 13.68 19.69 9.54
CA SER A 306 13.21 20.80 10.37
C SER A 306 11.69 20.76 10.66
N ILE A 307 10.92 19.83 10.07
CA ILE A 307 9.49 19.68 10.38
C ILE A 307 9.33 18.48 11.33
N ASP A 308 9.43 18.74 12.64
CA ASP A 308 9.30 17.69 13.65
C ASP A 308 7.82 17.41 14.01
N ASP A 309 6.91 18.36 13.72
CA ASP A 309 5.49 18.22 14.03
C ASP A 309 4.75 17.48 12.89
N ALA A 310 4.05 16.41 13.24
CA ALA A 310 3.34 15.55 12.29
C ALA A 310 2.24 16.31 11.53
N LYS A 311 1.58 17.30 12.16
CA LYS A 311 0.56 18.11 11.52
C LYS A 311 1.17 19.02 10.47
N ASP A 312 2.25 19.72 10.80
CA ASP A 312 2.92 20.63 9.88
C ASP A 312 3.52 19.85 8.69
N LEU A 313 4.05 18.66 8.92
CA LEU A 313 4.55 17.79 7.87
C LEU A 313 3.41 17.29 6.95
N LEU A 314 2.29 16.87 7.52
CA LEU A 314 1.11 16.46 6.76
C LEU A 314 0.60 17.62 5.88
N ASP A 315 0.43 18.81 6.47
CA ASP A 315 -0.01 20.00 5.74
C ASP A 315 0.96 20.38 4.63
N PHE A 316 2.27 20.31 4.87
CA PHE A 316 3.30 20.52 3.87
C PHE A 316 3.17 19.55 2.70
N ILE A 317 3.05 18.23 2.98
CA ILE A 317 2.96 17.20 1.94
C ILE A 317 1.67 17.38 1.13
N CYS A 318 0.53 17.52 1.76
CA CYS A 318 -0.75 17.72 1.09
C CYS A 318 -0.72 18.95 0.17
N LYS A 319 -0.13 20.06 0.65
CA LYS A 319 -0.04 21.32 -0.07
C LYS A 319 0.97 21.31 -1.23
N THR A 320 2.08 20.60 -1.09
CA THR A 320 3.21 20.71 -2.04
C THR A 320 3.41 19.47 -2.91
N LYS A 321 3.03 18.29 -2.41
CA LYS A 321 3.27 17.01 -3.10
C LYS A 321 1.99 16.41 -3.69
N LEU A 322 0.85 16.66 -3.07
CA LEU A 322 -0.43 16.06 -3.48
C LEU A 322 -1.47 17.05 -4.02
N ASN A 323 -1.18 18.34 -4.04
CA ASN A 323 -2.14 19.39 -4.42
C ASN A 323 -2.75 19.25 -5.83
N ASN A 324 -2.06 18.51 -6.73
CA ASN A 324 -2.49 18.28 -8.11
C ASN A 324 -2.97 16.83 -8.35
N HIS A 325 -3.11 16.03 -7.29
CA HIS A 325 -3.42 14.60 -7.39
C HIS A 325 -4.86 14.26 -6.97
N GLY A 326 -5.77 15.21 -7.06
CA GLY A 326 -7.18 15.04 -6.69
C GLY A 326 -7.50 15.55 -5.29
N LYS A 327 -8.71 15.26 -4.84
CA LYS A 327 -9.18 15.63 -3.50
C LYS A 327 -8.69 14.62 -2.47
N ILE A 328 -8.33 15.13 -1.30
CA ILE A 328 -7.80 14.35 -0.18
C ILE A 328 -8.86 14.33 0.90
N TYR A 329 -9.25 13.14 1.34
CA TYR A 329 -10.24 12.92 2.38
C TYR A 329 -9.63 12.10 3.52
N PHE A 330 -9.90 12.53 4.76
CA PHE A 330 -9.47 11.84 5.97
C PHE A 330 -10.69 11.39 6.77
N ALA A 331 -10.70 10.12 7.14
CA ALA A 331 -11.61 9.58 8.14
C ALA A 331 -10.84 9.29 9.44
N ASP A 332 -11.37 9.73 10.56
CA ASP A 332 -10.94 9.25 11.88
C ASP A 332 -11.69 7.94 12.16
N LEU A 333 -10.94 6.85 12.23
CA LEU A 333 -11.44 5.51 12.51
C LEU A 333 -11.07 5.06 13.95
N SER A 334 -10.62 5.99 14.79
CA SER A 334 -10.23 5.67 16.14
C SER A 334 -11.42 5.10 16.94
N THR A 335 -11.23 3.94 17.53
CA THR A 335 -12.23 3.27 18.36
C THR A 335 -12.02 3.61 19.85
N LYS A 336 -13.01 3.29 20.66
CA LYS A 336 -12.85 3.41 22.13
C LYS A 336 -11.61 2.66 22.62
N MET A 337 -11.33 1.48 22.06
CA MET A 337 -10.16 0.69 22.41
C MET A 337 -8.86 1.40 22.02
N SER A 338 -8.76 1.95 20.81
CA SER A 338 -7.54 2.67 20.41
C SER A 338 -7.27 3.88 21.31
N TYR A 339 -8.30 4.65 21.70
CA TYR A 339 -8.17 5.76 22.64
C TYR A 339 -7.73 5.31 24.04
N GLU A 340 -8.26 4.19 24.56
CA GLU A 340 -7.87 3.65 25.86
C GLU A 340 -6.39 3.27 25.91
N TYR A 341 -5.81 2.87 24.78
CA TYR A 341 -4.38 2.58 24.63
C TYR A 341 -3.54 3.80 24.20
N GLY A 342 -4.16 4.96 24.01
CA GLY A 342 -3.47 6.20 23.63
C GLY A 342 -3.10 6.28 22.15
N PHE A 343 -3.80 5.54 21.30
CA PHE A 343 -3.57 5.52 19.85
C PHE A 343 -4.76 6.05 19.07
N PHE A 344 -4.47 6.49 17.85
CA PHE A 344 -5.43 6.99 16.88
C PHE A 344 -5.32 6.16 15.60
N VAL A 345 -6.44 5.97 14.91
CA VAL A 345 -6.47 5.29 13.62
C VAL A 345 -7.11 6.22 12.59
N ALA A 346 -6.46 6.38 11.45
CA ALA A 346 -6.99 7.17 10.35
C ALA A 346 -7.01 6.37 9.06
N LYS A 347 -7.99 6.68 8.20
CA LYS A 347 -7.98 6.25 6.80
C LYS A 347 -7.97 7.46 5.89
N ILE A 348 -7.14 7.38 4.84
CA ILE A 348 -7.06 8.39 3.79
C ILE A 348 -7.61 7.84 2.47
N VAL A 349 -8.33 8.69 1.74
CA VAL A 349 -8.73 8.45 0.35
C VAL A 349 -8.31 9.65 -0.48
N VAL A 350 -7.59 9.41 -1.57
CA VAL A 350 -7.22 10.46 -2.54
C VAL A 350 -7.77 10.08 -3.90
N SER A 351 -8.68 10.91 -4.43
CA SER A 351 -9.47 10.58 -5.62
C SER A 351 -8.64 10.39 -6.89
N GLY A 352 -7.42 10.89 -6.93
CA GLY A 352 -6.55 10.82 -8.11
C GLY A 352 -5.45 9.77 -8.03
N LEU A 353 -5.33 9.00 -6.94
CA LEU A 353 -4.31 7.95 -6.78
C LEU A 353 -4.89 6.57 -7.08
N LEU A 354 -4.00 5.62 -7.42
CA LEU A 354 -4.37 4.23 -7.65
C LEU A 354 -4.57 3.51 -6.32
N PRO A 355 -5.77 2.98 -6.04
CA PRO A 355 -5.98 2.17 -4.87
C PRO A 355 -5.46 0.74 -5.08
N MET A 356 -4.76 0.18 -4.08
CA MET A 356 -4.38 -1.22 -4.08
C MET A 356 -5.61 -2.09 -3.89
N THR A 357 -5.73 -3.13 -4.71
CA THR A 357 -6.82 -4.11 -4.63
C THR A 357 -6.27 -5.51 -4.74
N PHE A 358 -6.93 -6.46 -4.10
CA PHE A 358 -6.55 -7.87 -4.15
C PHE A 358 -7.58 -8.70 -4.90
N GLY A 359 -7.08 -9.73 -5.60
CA GLY A 359 -7.83 -10.47 -6.60
C GLY A 359 -7.81 -9.80 -7.97
N TYR A 360 -7.41 -10.56 -9.00
CA TYR A 360 -7.25 -10.03 -10.37
C TYR A 360 -8.53 -9.37 -10.91
N ALA A 361 -9.69 -9.97 -10.66
CA ALA A 361 -10.98 -9.43 -11.11
C ALA A 361 -11.38 -8.11 -10.45
N ASN A 362 -10.78 -7.78 -9.28
CA ASN A 362 -11.12 -6.60 -8.48
C ASN A 362 -10.25 -5.38 -8.81
N GLN A 363 -9.42 -5.44 -9.86
CA GLN A 363 -8.50 -4.35 -10.19
C GLN A 363 -9.24 -3.04 -10.47
N ARG A 364 -8.70 -1.95 -9.91
CA ARG A 364 -9.15 -0.57 -10.07
C ARG A 364 -8.06 0.21 -10.79
N ILE A 365 -8.26 0.49 -12.08
CA ILE A 365 -7.20 1.03 -12.96
C ILE A 365 -7.58 2.42 -13.47
N ASN A 366 -6.98 3.44 -12.88
CA ASN A 366 -7.07 4.81 -13.37
C ASN A 366 -5.99 5.07 -14.44
N ARG A 367 -6.33 4.91 -15.71
CA ARG A 367 -5.37 5.06 -16.83
C ARG A 367 -4.82 6.48 -16.94
N GLU A 368 -5.60 7.49 -16.59
CA GLU A 368 -5.15 8.88 -16.59
C GLU A 368 -4.08 9.11 -15.50
N ARG A 369 -4.29 8.55 -14.30
CA ARG A 369 -3.30 8.59 -13.22
C ARG A 369 -1.99 7.95 -13.65
N ILE A 370 -2.04 6.76 -14.25
CA ILE A 370 -0.86 6.03 -14.73
C ILE A 370 -0.09 6.86 -15.76
N LYS A 371 -0.81 7.44 -16.72
CA LYS A 371 -0.21 8.29 -17.75
C LYS A 371 0.49 9.51 -17.14
N ASN A 372 -0.18 10.22 -16.24
CA ASN A 372 0.34 11.42 -15.60
C ASN A 372 1.54 11.12 -14.71
N ALA A 373 1.50 10.03 -13.94
CA ALA A 373 2.60 9.58 -13.10
C ALA A 373 3.89 9.36 -13.90
N ILE A 374 3.76 8.67 -15.02
CA ILE A 374 4.91 8.36 -15.87
C ILE A 374 5.43 9.61 -16.58
N GLN A 375 4.56 10.39 -17.21
CA GLN A 375 4.96 11.57 -17.98
C GLN A 375 5.67 12.63 -17.14
N ASN A 376 5.27 12.78 -15.88
CA ASN A 376 5.83 13.76 -14.96
C ASN A 376 6.95 13.19 -14.06
N SER A 377 7.49 12.02 -14.41
CA SER A 377 8.54 11.36 -13.64
C SER A 377 9.84 11.21 -14.43
N LYS A 378 10.91 10.88 -13.70
CA LYS A 378 12.21 10.50 -14.28
C LYS A 378 12.18 9.17 -15.05
N TYR A 379 11.04 8.51 -15.12
CA TYR A 379 10.83 7.21 -15.79
C TYR A 379 10.03 7.32 -17.10
N SER A 380 9.75 8.53 -17.59
CA SER A 380 8.92 8.76 -18.77
C SER A 380 9.36 7.97 -20.02
N ASP A 381 10.67 7.85 -20.23
CA ASP A 381 11.26 7.13 -21.36
C ASP A 381 11.70 5.69 -21.02
N ARG A 382 11.50 5.26 -19.78
CA ARG A 382 12.04 4.01 -19.23
C ARG A 382 11.00 2.89 -19.08
N CYS A 383 9.80 3.04 -19.61
CA CYS A 383 8.73 2.04 -19.50
C CYS A 383 8.75 1.06 -20.69
N LEU A 384 8.45 -0.21 -20.43
CA LEU A 384 8.26 -1.22 -21.48
C LEU A 384 6.91 -1.03 -22.19
N CYS A 385 5.83 -0.81 -21.41
CA CYS A 385 4.52 -0.50 -21.95
C CYS A 385 4.47 0.96 -22.42
N LYS A 386 4.33 1.18 -23.74
CA LYS A 386 4.39 2.51 -24.34
C LYS A 386 2.99 3.14 -24.50
N GLY A 387 2.97 4.47 -24.58
CA GLY A 387 1.71 5.21 -24.77
C GLY A 387 0.66 4.84 -23.72
N ASP A 388 -0.52 4.44 -24.15
CA ASP A 388 -1.64 4.04 -23.29
C ASP A 388 -1.64 2.53 -22.93
N GLU A 389 -0.64 1.76 -23.42
CA GLU A 389 -0.47 0.36 -23.07
C GLU A 389 -0.14 0.18 -21.60
N ILE A 390 -0.72 -0.84 -20.97
CA ILE A 390 -0.42 -1.28 -19.62
C ILE A 390 -0.28 -2.80 -19.59
N ASP A 391 0.49 -3.30 -18.62
CA ASP A 391 0.51 -4.70 -18.24
C ASP A 391 -0.41 -4.89 -17.04
N ASP A 392 -1.61 -5.39 -17.28
CA ASP A 392 -2.66 -5.55 -16.28
C ASP A 392 -2.66 -6.92 -15.56
N ARG A 393 -1.60 -7.71 -15.72
CA ARG A 393 -1.44 -8.97 -14.98
C ARG A 393 -1.53 -8.75 -13.48
N ALA A 394 -1.97 -9.79 -12.76
CA ALA A 394 -2.02 -9.78 -11.31
C ALA A 394 -0.67 -9.34 -10.72
N HIS A 395 -0.71 -8.32 -9.86
CA HIS A 395 0.50 -7.83 -9.21
C HIS A 395 1.01 -8.81 -8.15
N PRO A 396 2.33 -8.86 -7.89
CA PRO A 396 2.93 -9.78 -6.91
C PRO A 396 2.92 -9.23 -5.47
N PHE A 397 2.23 -8.15 -5.19
CA PHE A 397 2.25 -7.46 -3.91
C PHE A 397 1.63 -8.34 -2.82
N PRO A 398 2.32 -8.53 -1.63
CA PRO A 398 1.87 -9.36 -0.53
C PRO A 398 0.71 -8.78 0.27
#